data_ab0eba70ce7e9079f907f7cfc73a26a6
#
_entry.id   ab0eba70ce7e9079f907f7cfc73a26a6
#
_cell.length_a   1.000
_cell.length_b   1.000
_cell.length_c   1.000
_cell.angle_alpha   90.00
_cell.angle_beta   90.00
_cell.angle_gamma   90.00
#
_symmetry.space_group_name_H-M   'P 1'
#
loop_
_entity.id
_entity.type
_entity.pdbx_description
1 polymer ?
#
loop_
_entity_poly.entity_id
_entity_poly.type
_entity_poly.pdbx_seq_one_letter_code
_entity_poly.pdbx_strand_id
1 'polypeptide(L)' 'VSLVSDPETDTVYGVAYNEAADNFIVTDDTGKLIEDQALADEIIHDFETFAEESASEDD' A
#
# COMPACT_ATOMS: atom_id res chain seq x y z
N VAL A 1 0.65 9.65 3.54
CA VAL A 1 -0.07 8.73 2.65
C VAL A 1 0.75 8.49 1.39
N SER A 2 0.98 7.25 1.08
CA SER A 2 1.69 6.85 -0.13
C SER A 2 0.70 6.23 -1.12
N LEU A 3 0.93 6.48 -2.41
CA LEU A 3 0.07 5.91 -3.46
C LEU A 3 0.78 4.71 -4.07
N VAL A 4 0.04 3.61 -4.21
CA VAL A 4 0.54 2.37 -4.80
C VAL A 4 -0.34 2.02 -5.99
N SER A 5 0.29 1.75 -7.13
CA SER A 5 -0.42 1.35 -8.33
C SER A 5 -0.33 -0.16 -8.48
N ASP A 6 -1.48 -0.81 -8.59
CA ASP A 6 -1.57 -2.26 -8.80
C ASP A 6 -1.68 -2.54 -10.29
N PRO A 7 -0.65 -3.13 -10.90
CA PRO A 7 -0.67 -3.39 -12.33
C PRO A 7 -1.67 -4.46 -12.76
N GLU A 8 -2.05 -5.35 -11.85
CA GLU A 8 -3.02 -6.40 -12.16
C GLU A 8 -4.42 -5.85 -12.38
N THR A 9 -4.82 -4.90 -11.56
CA THR A 9 -6.16 -4.32 -11.63
C THR A 9 -6.18 -2.94 -12.25
N ASP A 10 -5.01 -2.38 -12.52
CA ASP A 10 -4.84 -1.03 -13.05
C ASP A 10 -5.54 0.00 -12.14
N THR A 11 -5.42 -0.22 -10.85
CA THR A 11 -6.06 0.61 -9.84
C THR A 11 -4.99 1.21 -8.92
N VAL A 12 -5.23 2.43 -8.47
CA VAL A 12 -4.34 3.11 -7.53
C VAL A 12 -4.93 2.98 -6.13
N TYR A 13 -4.08 2.59 -5.18
CA TYR A 13 -4.48 2.47 -3.77
C TYR A 13 -3.64 3.41 -2.92
N GLY A 14 -4.21 3.80 -1.79
CA GLY A 14 -3.50 4.61 -0.82
C GLY A 14 -3.07 3.77 0.37
N VAL A 15 -1.83 3.94 0.81
CA VAL A 15 -1.31 3.27 2.00
C VAL A 15 -0.92 4.33 3.02
N ALA A 16 -1.42 4.20 4.24
CA ALA A 16 -1.12 5.11 5.32
C ALA A 16 -0.76 4.33 6.58
N TYR A 17 0.07 4.93 7.42
CA TYR A 17 0.44 4.31 8.68
C TYR A 17 -0.52 4.77 9.78
N ASN A 18 -1.07 3.83 10.52
CA ASN A 18 -1.96 4.12 11.64
C ASN A 18 -1.18 3.95 12.95
N GLU A 19 -0.77 5.06 13.53
CA GLU A 19 0.02 5.06 14.76
C GLU A 19 -0.75 4.49 15.95
N ALA A 20 -2.05 4.74 16.00
CA ALA A 20 -2.88 4.26 17.12
C ALA A 20 -2.95 2.74 17.16
N ALA A 21 -3.02 2.09 16.01
CA ALA A 21 -3.06 0.63 15.90
C ALA A 21 -1.69 0.03 15.61
N ASP A 22 -0.70 0.86 15.35
CA ASP A 22 0.67 0.45 15.02
C ASP A 22 0.70 -0.49 13.81
N ASN A 23 -0.07 -0.13 12.77
CA ASN A 23 -0.12 -0.90 11.54
C ASN A 23 -0.41 0.01 10.34
N PHE A 24 -0.32 -0.56 9.15
CA PHE A 24 -0.67 0.15 7.93
C PHE A 24 -2.14 -0.06 7.60
N ILE A 25 -2.74 0.96 7.02
CA ILE A 25 -4.10 0.87 6.48
C ILE A 25 -4.04 1.12 4.98
N VAL A 26 -4.95 0.50 4.26
CA VAL A 26 -5.02 0.61 2.80
C VAL A 26 -6.38 1.18 2.43
N THR A 27 -6.37 2.14 1.51
CA THR A 27 -7.59 2.75 1.00
C THR A 27 -7.66 2.59 -0.51
N ASP A 28 -8.85 2.73 -1.07
CA ASP A 28 -9.03 2.73 -2.52
C ASP A 28 -8.68 4.11 -3.10
N ASP A 29 -8.90 4.28 -4.41
CA ASP A 29 -8.57 5.53 -5.10
C ASP A 29 -9.47 6.70 -4.67
N THR A 30 -10.55 6.43 -3.96
CA THR A 30 -11.43 7.46 -3.42
C THR A 30 -11.09 7.82 -1.99
N GLY A 31 -10.17 7.11 -1.37
CA GLY A 31 -9.78 7.33 0.01
C GLY A 31 -10.58 6.53 1.02
N LYS A 32 -11.41 5.60 0.53
CA LYS A 32 -12.24 4.78 1.41
C LYS A 32 -11.46 3.56 1.88
N LEU A 33 -11.54 3.28 3.18
CA LEU A 33 -10.82 2.16 3.78
C LEU A 33 -11.25 0.82 3.15
N ILE A 34 -10.25 0.02 2.80
CA ILE A 34 -10.48 -1.31 2.23
C ILE A 34 -10.71 -2.31 3.36
N GLU A 35 -11.85 -2.98 3.33
CA GLU A 35 -12.21 -3.96 4.35
C GLU A 35 -11.67 -5.37 4.05
N ASP A 36 -11.33 -5.64 2.80
CA ASP A 36 -10.80 -6.94 2.39
C ASP A 36 -9.34 -7.06 2.83
N GLN A 37 -9.11 -7.85 3.87
CA GLN A 37 -7.77 -8.02 4.43
C GLN A 37 -6.80 -8.68 3.45
N ALA A 38 -7.28 -9.63 2.65
CA ALA A 38 -6.43 -10.29 1.68
C ALA A 38 -5.91 -9.30 0.65
N LEU A 39 -6.78 -8.43 0.16
CA LEU A 39 -6.39 -7.39 -0.78
C LEU A 39 -5.46 -6.37 -0.12
N ALA A 40 -5.77 -5.97 1.09
CA ALA A 40 -4.95 -5.01 1.82
C ALA A 40 -3.54 -5.56 2.05
N ASP A 41 -3.43 -6.82 2.45
CA ASP A 41 -2.14 -7.46 2.66
C ASP A 41 -1.32 -7.51 1.37
N GLU A 42 -1.97 -7.83 0.26
CA GLU A 42 -1.32 -7.86 -1.04
C GLU A 42 -0.76 -6.49 -1.42
N ILE A 43 -1.56 -5.46 -1.22
CA ILE A 43 -1.15 -4.10 -1.54
C ILE A 43 0.01 -3.65 -0.64
N ILE A 44 -0.05 -3.97 0.64
CA ILE A 44 1.03 -3.64 1.57
C ILE A 44 2.31 -4.37 1.18
N HIS A 45 2.21 -5.63 0.77
CA HIS A 45 3.35 -6.40 0.32
C HIS A 45 3.99 -5.77 -0.92
N ASP A 46 3.18 -5.34 -1.87
CA ASP A 46 3.68 -4.66 -3.06
C ASP A 46 4.37 -3.35 -2.69
N PHE A 47 3.79 -2.62 -1.75
CA PHE A 47 4.37 -1.37 -1.29
C PHE A 47 5.73 -1.59 -0.63
N GLU A 48 5.84 -2.60 0.20
CA GLU A 48 7.10 -2.92 0.86
C GLU A 48 8.18 -3.34 -0.14
N THR A 49 7.80 -4.13 -1.12
CA THR A 49 8.71 -4.58 -2.17
C THR A 49 9.22 -3.39 -2.97
N PHE A 50 8.33 -2.48 -3.32
CA PHE A 50 8.71 -1.26 -4.05
C PHE A 50 9.68 -0.41 -3.23
N ALA A 51 9.42 -0.23 -1.96
CA ALA A 51 10.29 0.55 -1.08
C ALA A 51 11.68 -0.09 -0.95
N GLU A 52 11.73 -1.41 -0.87
CA GLU A 52 12.97 -2.15 -0.80
C GLU A 52 13.81 -1.96 -2.07
N GLU A 53 13.16 -2.09 -3.22
CA GLU A 53 13.85 -1.91 -4.50
C GLU A 53 14.38 -0.49 -4.65
N SER A 54 13.61 0.50 -4.24
CA SER A 54 14.04 1.89 -4.29
C SER A 54 15.25 2.13 -3.39
N ALA A 55 15.26 1.53 -2.22
CA ALA A 55 16.38 1.64 -1.29
C ALA A 55 17.66 1.01 -1.88
N SER A 56 17.51 -0.11 -2.57
CA SER A 56 18.62 -0.79 -3.21
C SER A 56 19.22 0.05 -4.35
N GLU A 57 18.38 0.73 -5.09
CA GLU A 57 18.81 1.56 -6.21
C GLU A 57 19.60 2.77 -5.77
N ASP A 58 19.31 3.24 -4.59
CA ASP A 58 19.92 4.44 -4.06
C ASP A 58 21.40 4.24 -3.66
N ASP A 59 21.84 3.05 -3.69
CA ASP A 59 23.21 2.70 -3.30
C ASP A 59 24.28 3.11 -4.33
#